data_523e3c5684f57cf76d2d1bb6d11250dc
#
_entry.id   523e3c5684f57cf76d2d1bb6d11250dc
#
_cell.length_a   1.000
_cell.length_b   1.000
_cell.length_c   1.000
_cell.angle_alpha   90.00
_cell.angle_beta   90.00
_cell.angle_gamma   90.00
#
_symmetry.space_group_name_H-M   'P 1'
#
loop_
_entity.id
_entity.type
_entity.pdbx_description
1 polymer ?
#
loop_
_entity_poly.entity_id
_entity_poly.type
_entity_poly.pdbx_seq_one_letter_code
_entity_poly.pdbx_strand_id
1 'polypeptide(L)'
;RTTRDSVSLVVMPLFHIAAVNVSCCPMIYIGGCLVVMRMFDPDMVLEALGNKTLGVTHIFLVPAAYNALKDGEFAEKTDFSNIISALSGAETVPVSLVKWWNKRGVCLQEGWGMTETSGTGCLLLHDDVIDMIGSAGRPLMGNKIRIVDEKGNEAPPNTLGEIQMKGPAVTPGYWNRPKANKESFVNGWFKTGDIGKKDSQGYIFIEDRLK
;
A
#
# COMPACT_ATOMS: atom_id res chain seq x y z
N ARG A 1 11.36 5.55 -8.27
CA ARG A 1 11.03 6.80 -9.04
C ARG A 1 10.92 8.05 -8.14
N THR A 2 11.08 7.92 -6.83
CA THR A 2 11.02 9.03 -5.87
C THR A 2 12.36 9.75 -5.80
N THR A 3 12.37 11.07 -5.97
CA THR A 3 13.56 11.93 -6.00
C THR A 3 13.38 13.14 -5.08
N ARG A 4 14.38 14.00 -4.97
CA ARG A 4 14.29 15.25 -4.19
C ARG A 4 13.26 16.24 -4.75
N ASP A 5 12.92 16.10 -6.03
CA ASP A 5 11.90 16.94 -6.69
C ASP A 5 10.49 16.38 -6.52
N SER A 6 10.35 15.25 -5.82
CA SER A 6 9.04 14.63 -5.58
C SER A 6 8.24 15.41 -4.56
N VAL A 7 6.94 15.54 -4.83
CA VAL A 7 5.97 16.19 -3.96
C VAL A 7 4.88 15.19 -3.60
N SER A 8 4.73 14.86 -2.33
CA SER A 8 3.69 13.95 -1.84
C SER A 8 2.53 14.72 -1.24
N LEU A 9 1.32 14.45 -1.75
CA LEU A 9 0.08 14.94 -1.14
C LEU A 9 -0.33 14.02 0.00
N VAL A 10 -0.38 14.56 1.22
CA VAL A 10 -0.69 13.83 2.44
C VAL A 10 -2.08 14.23 2.92
N VAL A 11 -3.03 13.33 2.79
CA VAL A 11 -4.45 13.55 3.10
C VAL A 11 -4.96 12.57 4.16
N MET A 12 -4.34 11.38 4.22
CA MET A 12 -4.70 10.36 5.20
C MET A 12 -4.26 10.78 6.61
N PRO A 13 -4.96 10.29 7.66
CA PRO A 13 -4.68 10.70 9.04
C PRO A 13 -3.24 10.43 9.47
N LEU A 14 -2.55 11.46 9.98
CA LEU A 14 -1.14 11.38 10.40
C LEU A 14 -0.91 10.53 11.66
N PHE A 15 -1.96 10.08 12.35
CA PHE A 15 -1.84 9.09 13.41
C PHE A 15 -1.80 7.64 12.88
N HIS A 16 -2.05 7.42 11.58
CA HIS A 16 -2.03 6.11 10.95
C HIS A 16 -0.71 5.89 10.20
N ILE A 17 -0.19 4.65 10.28
CA ILE A 17 1.09 4.25 9.68
C ILE A 17 1.15 4.53 8.16
N ALA A 18 0.03 4.42 7.46
CA ALA A 18 -0.04 4.66 6.02
C ALA A 18 0.32 6.11 5.66
N ALA A 19 -0.18 7.12 6.39
CA ALA A 19 0.20 8.50 6.14
C ALA A 19 1.66 8.76 6.52
N VAL A 20 2.09 8.32 7.71
CA VAL A 20 3.44 8.60 8.22
C VAL A 20 4.49 7.84 7.42
N ASN A 21 4.41 6.51 7.36
CA ASN A 21 5.50 5.69 6.80
C ASN A 21 5.42 5.51 5.29
N VAL A 22 4.22 5.56 4.70
CA VAL A 22 4.09 5.41 3.23
C VAL A 22 4.28 6.75 2.52
N SER A 23 3.73 7.85 3.09
CA SER A 23 3.76 9.16 2.43
C SER A 23 4.85 10.08 2.98
N CYS A 24 4.93 10.27 4.33
CA CYS A 24 5.80 11.30 4.90
C CYS A 24 7.26 10.86 5.01
N CYS A 25 7.53 9.72 5.65
CA CYS A 25 8.91 9.30 5.93
C CYS A 25 9.79 9.17 4.69
N PRO A 26 9.34 8.57 3.56
CA PRO A 26 10.15 8.50 2.35
C PRO A 26 10.51 9.90 1.81
N MET A 27 9.55 10.83 1.81
CA MET A 27 9.80 12.21 1.33
C MET A 27 10.79 12.94 2.20
N ILE A 28 10.65 12.85 3.54
CA ILE A 28 11.59 13.47 4.47
C ILE A 28 12.99 12.87 4.29
N TYR A 29 13.09 11.54 4.15
CA TYR A 29 14.36 10.85 4.00
C TYR A 29 15.14 11.28 2.76
N ILE A 30 14.46 11.47 1.62
CA ILE A 30 15.11 11.88 0.36
C ILE A 30 15.23 13.40 0.19
N GLY A 31 14.62 14.21 1.07
CA GLY A 31 14.57 15.67 0.95
C GLY A 31 13.55 16.16 -0.08
N GLY A 32 12.47 15.40 -0.31
CA GLY A 32 11.32 15.80 -1.11
C GLY A 32 10.37 16.74 -0.35
N CYS A 33 9.25 17.08 -0.97
CA CYS A 33 8.26 18.00 -0.43
C CYS A 33 7.00 17.28 0.05
N LEU A 34 6.39 17.79 1.12
CA LEU A 34 5.08 17.34 1.62
C LEU A 34 4.07 18.47 1.50
N VAL A 35 2.96 18.20 0.84
CA VAL A 35 1.75 19.04 0.86
C VAL A 35 0.74 18.36 1.77
N VAL A 36 0.48 18.95 2.93
CA VAL A 36 -0.38 18.33 3.96
C VAL A 36 -1.73 19.01 3.99
N MET A 37 -2.80 18.25 3.78
CA MET A 37 -4.17 18.73 3.90
C MET A 37 -4.72 18.41 5.30
N ARG A 38 -5.52 19.31 5.86
CA ARG A 38 -6.08 19.16 7.21
C ARG A 38 -7.19 18.11 7.28
N MET A 39 -7.90 17.90 6.17
CA MET A 39 -9.01 16.95 6.04
C MET A 39 -9.10 16.46 4.59
N PHE A 40 -9.73 15.33 4.43
CA PHE A 40 -10.06 14.81 3.10
C PHE A 40 -11.32 15.52 2.59
N ASP A 41 -11.19 16.15 1.44
CA ASP A 41 -12.28 16.66 0.61
C ASP A 41 -11.95 16.31 -0.85
N PRO A 42 -12.81 15.58 -1.57
CA PRO A 42 -12.50 15.08 -2.91
C PRO A 42 -12.15 16.19 -3.89
N ASP A 43 -12.89 17.31 -3.90
CA ASP A 43 -12.69 18.38 -4.86
C ASP A 43 -11.43 19.17 -4.57
N MET A 44 -11.12 19.42 -3.29
CA MET A 44 -9.85 20.03 -2.89
C MET A 44 -8.64 19.14 -3.23
N VAL A 45 -8.78 17.82 -3.09
CA VAL A 45 -7.73 16.87 -3.49
C VAL A 45 -7.55 16.89 -5.00
N LEU A 46 -8.62 16.87 -5.79
CA LEU A 46 -8.57 16.97 -7.25
C LEU A 46 -7.93 18.28 -7.71
N GLU A 47 -8.29 19.41 -7.09
CA GLU A 47 -7.66 20.71 -7.34
C GLU A 47 -6.15 20.66 -7.06
N ALA A 48 -5.73 20.09 -5.91
CA ALA A 48 -4.32 19.97 -5.57
C ALA A 48 -3.54 19.08 -6.56
N LEU A 49 -4.14 17.94 -6.99
CA LEU A 49 -3.54 17.04 -7.98
C LEU A 49 -3.38 17.68 -9.35
N GLY A 50 -4.35 18.50 -9.78
CA GLY A 50 -4.30 19.24 -11.04
C GLY A 50 -3.45 20.50 -11.02
N ASN A 51 -3.06 20.98 -9.83
CA ASN A 51 -2.32 22.22 -9.67
C ASN A 51 -0.85 22.08 -10.07
N LYS A 52 -0.47 22.63 -11.22
CA LYS A 52 0.90 22.56 -11.76
C LYS A 52 1.93 23.29 -10.90
N THR A 53 1.53 24.31 -10.15
CA THR A 53 2.43 25.04 -9.24
C THR A 53 2.75 24.25 -8.00
N LEU A 54 1.78 23.49 -7.44
CA LEU A 54 2.04 22.54 -6.37
C LEU A 54 2.87 21.35 -6.85
N GLY A 55 2.67 20.92 -8.10
CA GLY A 55 3.46 19.88 -8.73
C GLY A 55 3.40 18.52 -8.02
N VAL A 56 2.23 18.14 -7.49
CA VAL A 56 2.05 16.86 -6.79
C VAL A 56 2.40 15.70 -7.70
N THR A 57 3.27 14.83 -7.22
CA THR A 57 3.77 13.65 -7.95
C THR A 57 3.42 12.32 -7.29
N HIS A 58 3.15 12.32 -6.00
CA HIS A 58 2.91 11.12 -5.19
C HIS A 58 1.67 11.29 -4.32
N ILE A 59 0.86 10.23 -4.25
CA ILE A 59 -0.31 10.18 -3.38
C ILE A 59 -0.56 8.74 -2.91
N PHE A 60 -0.95 8.60 -1.65
CA PHE A 60 -1.52 7.37 -1.09
C PHE A 60 -2.93 7.64 -0.57
N LEU A 61 -3.91 6.85 -1.02
CA LEU A 61 -5.28 6.87 -0.51
C LEU A 61 -5.83 5.45 -0.38
N VAL A 62 -6.77 5.27 0.52
CA VAL A 62 -7.56 4.04 0.57
C VAL A 62 -8.54 3.96 -0.61
N PRO A 63 -9.02 2.75 -1.01
CA PRO A 63 -9.92 2.59 -2.15
C PRO A 63 -11.18 3.46 -2.10
N ALA A 64 -11.78 3.59 -0.91
CA ALA A 64 -12.96 4.44 -0.72
C ALA A 64 -12.68 5.92 -1.06
N ALA A 65 -11.50 6.44 -0.69
CA ALA A 65 -11.11 7.81 -1.03
C ALA A 65 -10.84 7.98 -2.54
N TYR A 66 -10.20 7.00 -3.19
CA TYR A 66 -10.04 7.02 -4.66
C TYR A 66 -11.37 6.95 -5.40
N ASN A 67 -12.37 6.22 -4.88
CA ASN A 67 -13.73 6.23 -5.43
C ASN A 67 -14.38 7.61 -5.26
N ALA A 68 -14.23 8.24 -4.09
CA ALA A 68 -14.75 9.59 -3.87
C ALA A 68 -14.13 10.62 -4.83
N LEU A 69 -12.81 10.52 -5.12
CA LEU A 69 -12.19 11.36 -6.14
C LEU A 69 -12.77 11.10 -7.54
N LYS A 70 -12.95 9.82 -7.91
CA LYS A 70 -13.53 9.42 -9.19
C LYS A 70 -14.94 9.99 -9.39
N ASP A 71 -15.73 10.07 -8.32
CA ASP A 71 -17.10 10.57 -8.34
C ASP A 71 -17.20 12.09 -8.08
N GLY A 72 -16.06 12.76 -7.85
CA GLY A 72 -15.95 14.21 -7.64
C GLY A 72 -16.28 15.02 -8.90
N GLU A 73 -16.78 16.24 -8.70
CA GLU A 73 -17.23 17.13 -9.79
C GLU A 73 -16.12 17.43 -10.82
N PHE A 74 -14.88 17.52 -10.34
CA PHE A 74 -13.72 17.87 -11.17
C PHE A 74 -12.94 16.69 -11.72
N ALA A 75 -13.34 15.43 -11.41
CA ALA A 75 -12.58 14.22 -11.76
C ALA A 75 -12.25 14.10 -13.25
N GLU A 76 -13.22 14.43 -14.12
CA GLU A 76 -13.05 14.35 -15.58
C GLU A 76 -12.21 15.51 -16.17
N LYS A 77 -12.05 16.61 -15.44
CA LYS A 77 -11.35 17.81 -15.90
C LYS A 77 -9.94 17.93 -15.33
N THR A 78 -9.63 17.17 -14.28
CA THR A 78 -8.34 17.23 -13.59
C THR A 78 -7.23 16.64 -14.45
N ASP A 79 -6.15 17.40 -14.63
CA ASP A 79 -4.94 16.93 -15.31
C ASP A 79 -4.02 16.19 -14.32
N PHE A 80 -3.94 14.88 -14.45
CA PHE A 80 -3.11 13.99 -13.62
C PHE A 80 -1.70 13.76 -14.16
N SER A 81 -1.27 14.46 -15.20
CA SER A 81 0.00 14.17 -15.90
C SER A 81 1.26 14.33 -15.05
N ASN A 82 1.18 14.99 -13.88
CA ASN A 82 2.29 15.10 -12.94
C ASN A 82 2.43 13.85 -12.03
N ILE A 83 1.40 13.00 -11.95
CA ILE A 83 1.39 11.89 -11.00
C ILE A 83 2.35 10.79 -11.47
N ILE A 84 3.38 10.54 -10.67
CA ILE A 84 4.39 9.52 -10.90
C ILE A 84 4.06 8.24 -10.13
N SER A 85 3.47 8.38 -8.94
CA SER A 85 3.11 7.25 -8.08
C SER A 85 1.79 7.51 -7.37
N ALA A 86 0.83 6.65 -7.64
CA ALA A 86 -0.45 6.59 -6.95
C ALA A 86 -0.58 5.23 -6.30
N LEU A 87 -0.63 5.21 -4.96
CA LEU A 87 -0.70 3.99 -4.17
C LEU A 87 -2.05 3.84 -3.51
N SER A 88 -2.55 2.62 -3.47
CA SER A 88 -3.73 2.26 -2.68
C SER A 88 -3.48 0.99 -1.87
N GLY A 89 -4.21 0.82 -0.79
CA GLY A 89 -4.09 -0.33 0.09
C GLY A 89 -4.94 -0.17 1.35
N ALA A 90 -4.63 -0.93 2.37
CA ALA A 90 -5.40 -1.12 3.60
C ALA A 90 -6.70 -1.93 3.41
N GLU A 91 -7.22 -1.99 2.20
CA GLU A 91 -8.34 -2.81 1.76
C GLU A 91 -8.06 -3.33 0.34
N THR A 92 -8.79 -4.34 -0.11
CA THR A 92 -8.70 -4.83 -1.49
C THR A 92 -9.08 -3.73 -2.49
N VAL A 93 -8.22 -3.47 -3.46
CA VAL A 93 -8.45 -2.45 -4.48
C VAL A 93 -9.31 -3.03 -5.60
N PRO A 94 -10.53 -2.49 -5.87
CA PRO A 94 -11.38 -3.01 -6.92
C PRO A 94 -10.73 -2.88 -8.31
N VAL A 95 -10.76 -3.96 -9.09
CA VAL A 95 -10.23 -3.99 -10.46
C VAL A 95 -10.79 -2.87 -11.33
N SER A 96 -12.09 -2.55 -11.17
CA SER A 96 -12.74 -1.46 -11.89
C SER A 96 -12.13 -0.10 -11.56
N LEU A 97 -11.72 0.11 -10.31
CA LEU A 97 -11.07 1.34 -9.87
C LEU A 97 -9.68 1.48 -10.49
N VAL A 98 -8.86 0.43 -10.46
CA VAL A 98 -7.55 0.43 -11.11
C VAL A 98 -7.67 0.77 -12.60
N LYS A 99 -8.61 0.13 -13.30
CA LYS A 99 -8.87 0.38 -14.72
C LYS A 99 -9.33 1.80 -15.01
N TRP A 100 -10.15 2.39 -14.14
CA TRP A 100 -10.62 3.76 -14.31
C TRP A 100 -9.48 4.78 -14.22
N TRP A 101 -8.62 4.65 -13.20
CA TRP A 101 -7.46 5.51 -13.01
C TRP A 101 -6.43 5.34 -14.14
N ASN A 102 -6.17 4.08 -14.53
CA ASN A 102 -5.22 3.80 -15.61
C ASN A 102 -5.63 4.42 -16.96
N LYS A 103 -6.92 4.47 -17.29
CA LYS A 103 -7.43 5.18 -18.47
C LYS A 103 -7.12 6.67 -18.45
N ARG A 104 -6.85 7.26 -17.30
CA ARG A 104 -6.48 8.67 -17.10
C ARG A 104 -4.97 8.90 -16.94
N GLY A 105 -4.19 7.89 -17.29
CA GLY A 105 -2.73 7.95 -17.18
C GLY A 105 -2.18 7.80 -15.77
N VAL A 106 -3.03 7.48 -14.77
CA VAL A 106 -2.62 7.26 -13.39
C VAL A 106 -2.50 5.76 -13.13
N CYS A 107 -1.28 5.28 -13.01
CA CYS A 107 -1.02 3.90 -12.63
C CYS A 107 -1.28 3.70 -11.14
N LEU A 108 -2.47 3.18 -10.80
CA LEU A 108 -2.87 2.92 -9.42
C LEU A 108 -2.28 1.61 -8.94
N GLN A 109 -1.25 1.68 -8.13
CA GLN A 109 -0.53 0.54 -7.56
C GLN A 109 -1.23 0.04 -6.30
N GLU A 110 -1.28 -1.28 -6.11
CA GLU A 110 -1.78 -1.88 -4.88
C GLU A 110 -0.63 -2.27 -3.97
N GLY A 111 -0.77 -2.01 -2.67
CA GLY A 111 0.15 -2.43 -1.63
C GLY A 111 -0.57 -3.06 -0.45
N TRP A 112 0.09 -4.03 0.18
CA TRP A 112 -0.37 -4.62 1.42
C TRP A 112 0.64 -4.43 2.54
N GLY A 113 0.12 -4.22 3.73
CA GLY A 113 0.91 -4.13 4.95
C GLY A 113 0.06 -3.72 6.14
N MET A 114 0.70 -3.57 7.27
CA MET A 114 0.08 -3.24 8.54
C MET A 114 1.06 -2.46 9.43
N THR A 115 0.62 -2.01 10.58
CA THR A 115 1.48 -1.28 11.54
C THR A 115 2.70 -2.10 11.91
N GLU A 116 2.53 -3.39 12.11
CA GLU A 116 3.56 -4.36 12.48
C GLU A 116 4.61 -4.60 11.38
N THR A 117 4.32 -4.18 10.14
CA THR A 117 5.24 -4.28 8.99
C THR A 117 5.71 -2.91 8.50
N SER A 118 5.67 -1.89 9.36
CA SER A 118 6.09 -0.50 9.06
C SER A 118 5.34 0.13 7.89
N GLY A 119 4.10 -0.28 7.65
CA GLY A 119 3.19 0.27 6.65
C GLY A 119 3.10 -0.55 5.36
N THR A 120 4.20 -0.92 4.73
CA THR A 120 4.15 -1.65 3.45
C THR A 120 5.01 -2.92 3.49
N GLY A 121 4.37 -4.07 3.40
CA GLY A 121 5.02 -5.39 3.33
C GLY A 121 5.29 -5.83 1.90
N CYS A 122 4.32 -5.67 1.01
CA CYS A 122 4.45 -5.86 -0.44
C CYS A 122 3.85 -4.71 -1.24
N LEU A 123 4.29 -4.62 -2.49
CA LEU A 123 3.84 -3.59 -3.43
C LEU A 123 3.79 -4.17 -4.84
N LEU A 124 2.71 -3.90 -5.54
CA LEU A 124 2.58 -4.12 -6.98
C LEU A 124 3.28 -2.98 -7.71
N LEU A 125 4.36 -3.30 -8.41
CA LEU A 125 5.16 -2.30 -9.11
C LEU A 125 4.42 -1.77 -10.34
N HIS A 126 4.72 -0.54 -10.71
CA HIS A 126 4.10 0.18 -11.82
C HIS A 126 3.99 -0.64 -13.12
N ASP A 127 5.05 -1.35 -13.48
CA ASP A 127 5.14 -2.08 -14.74
C ASP A 127 4.29 -3.37 -14.73
N ASP A 128 3.91 -3.85 -13.55
CA ASP A 128 3.14 -5.10 -13.35
C ASP A 128 1.64 -4.85 -13.09
N VAL A 129 1.20 -3.60 -12.89
CA VAL A 129 -0.15 -3.27 -12.38
C VAL A 129 -1.27 -3.86 -13.24
N ILE A 130 -1.14 -3.81 -14.56
CA ILE A 130 -2.20 -4.28 -15.46
C ILE A 130 -2.18 -5.80 -15.58
N ASP A 131 -1.01 -6.41 -15.70
CA ASP A 131 -0.85 -7.85 -15.90
C ASP A 131 -1.16 -8.64 -14.63
N MET A 132 -0.89 -8.03 -13.45
CA MET A 132 -1.06 -8.64 -12.13
C MET A 132 -2.12 -7.94 -11.28
N ILE A 133 -3.12 -7.36 -11.92
CA ILE A 133 -4.23 -6.66 -11.26
C ILE A 133 -4.96 -7.57 -10.26
N GLY A 134 -5.20 -7.03 -9.05
CA GLY A 134 -5.75 -7.79 -7.92
C GLY A 134 -4.69 -8.49 -7.06
N SER A 135 -3.40 -8.35 -7.40
CA SER A 135 -2.30 -8.77 -6.55
C SER A 135 -1.81 -7.58 -5.70
N ALA A 136 -1.47 -7.84 -4.45
CA ALA A 136 -0.76 -6.89 -3.60
C ALA A 136 0.74 -6.77 -3.95
N GLY A 137 1.17 -7.40 -5.04
CA GLY A 137 2.54 -7.35 -5.54
C GLY A 137 3.50 -8.33 -4.86
N ARG A 138 4.77 -7.96 -4.83
CA ARG A 138 5.87 -8.76 -4.27
C ARG A 138 6.40 -8.13 -2.98
N PRO A 139 7.06 -8.92 -2.10
CA PRO A 139 7.69 -8.38 -0.90
C PRO A 139 8.66 -7.24 -1.23
N LEU A 140 8.62 -6.16 -0.46
CA LEU A 140 9.60 -5.08 -0.57
C LEU A 140 11.00 -5.57 -0.19
N MET A 141 12.01 -4.86 -0.70
CA MET A 141 13.43 -5.19 -0.52
C MET A 141 13.78 -5.45 0.95
N GLY A 142 14.44 -6.58 1.22
CA GLY A 142 14.81 -7.01 2.55
C GLY A 142 13.75 -7.82 3.30
N ASN A 143 12.51 -7.79 2.85
CA ASN A 143 11.41 -8.57 3.43
C ASN A 143 11.24 -9.92 2.75
N LYS A 144 10.76 -10.90 3.50
CA LYS A 144 10.39 -12.22 3.01
C LYS A 144 8.95 -12.52 3.43
N ILE A 145 8.18 -13.10 2.52
CA ILE A 145 6.80 -13.54 2.77
C ILE A 145 6.70 -15.01 2.40
N ARG A 146 6.06 -15.78 3.27
CA ARG A 146 5.65 -17.15 3.02
C ARG A 146 4.17 -17.32 3.33
N ILE A 147 3.56 -18.28 2.69
CA ILE A 147 2.21 -18.75 2.99
C ILE A 147 2.35 -20.06 3.73
N VAL A 148 1.63 -20.24 4.83
CA VAL A 148 1.70 -21.46 5.62
C VAL A 148 0.32 -22.11 5.78
N ASP A 149 0.30 -23.44 5.75
CA ASP A 149 -0.88 -24.24 6.02
C ASP A 149 -1.22 -24.27 7.53
N GLU A 150 -2.31 -24.88 7.90
CA GLU A 150 -2.74 -25.05 9.30
C GLU A 150 -1.73 -25.83 10.18
N LYS A 151 -0.84 -26.60 9.56
CA LYS A 151 0.22 -27.35 10.24
C LYS A 151 1.51 -26.55 10.39
N GLY A 152 1.57 -25.33 9.81
CA GLY A 152 2.73 -24.44 9.82
C GLY A 152 3.79 -24.76 8.77
N ASN A 153 3.48 -25.62 7.78
CA ASN A 153 4.36 -25.89 6.65
C ASN A 153 4.17 -24.82 5.56
N GLU A 154 5.23 -24.50 4.81
CA GLU A 154 5.11 -23.59 3.67
C GLU A 154 4.24 -24.24 2.58
N ALA A 155 3.19 -23.52 2.18
CA ALA A 155 2.21 -23.97 1.20
C ALA A 155 2.79 -23.90 -0.22
N PRO A 156 2.43 -24.85 -1.11
CA PRO A 156 2.78 -24.76 -2.53
C PRO A 156 2.20 -23.50 -3.20
N PRO A 157 2.75 -23.07 -4.34
CA PRO A 157 2.20 -21.94 -5.10
C PRO A 157 0.69 -22.07 -5.35
N ASN A 158 -0.01 -20.95 -5.31
CA ASN A 158 -1.47 -20.83 -5.48
C ASN A 158 -2.33 -21.55 -4.42
N THR A 159 -1.73 -21.98 -3.31
CA THR A 159 -2.46 -22.57 -2.19
C THR A 159 -2.72 -21.52 -1.11
N LEU A 160 -3.94 -21.48 -0.59
CA LEU A 160 -4.33 -20.58 0.51
C LEU A 160 -3.67 -21.01 1.83
N GLY A 161 -3.31 -20.01 2.63
CA GLY A 161 -2.80 -20.19 3.97
C GLY A 161 -2.56 -18.86 4.67
N GLU A 162 -2.07 -18.89 5.90
CA GLU A 162 -1.72 -17.69 6.65
C GLU A 162 -0.48 -17.03 6.04
N ILE A 163 -0.56 -15.72 5.80
CA ILE A 163 0.57 -14.92 5.37
C ILE A 163 1.48 -14.69 6.57
N GLN A 164 2.75 -15.05 6.43
CA GLN A 164 3.77 -14.77 7.44
C GLN A 164 4.89 -13.95 6.83
N MET A 165 5.37 -12.96 7.59
CA MET A 165 6.40 -12.04 7.12
C MET A 165 7.62 -12.04 8.03
N LYS A 166 8.80 -11.86 7.45
CA LYS A 166 10.09 -11.71 8.14
C LYS A 166 10.94 -10.67 7.40
N GLY A 167 11.58 -9.78 8.13
CA GLY A 167 12.48 -8.78 7.54
C GLY A 167 12.67 -7.56 8.43
N PRO A 168 13.46 -6.59 7.98
CA PRO A 168 13.78 -5.39 8.77
C PRO A 168 12.59 -4.46 9.01
N ALA A 169 11.54 -4.57 8.19
CA ALA A 169 10.32 -3.78 8.38
C ALA A 169 9.37 -4.36 9.44
N VAL A 170 9.58 -5.61 9.87
CA VAL A 170 8.73 -6.25 10.87
C VAL A 170 9.10 -5.76 12.26
N THR A 171 8.08 -5.37 13.05
CA THR A 171 8.27 -4.99 14.47
C THR A 171 9.01 -6.06 15.25
N PRO A 172 9.88 -5.72 16.20
CA PRO A 172 10.49 -6.70 17.10
C PRO A 172 9.50 -7.29 18.11
N GLY A 173 8.30 -6.70 18.24
CA GLY A 173 7.24 -7.18 19.13
C GLY A 173 6.37 -6.07 19.69
N TYR A 174 5.33 -6.47 20.39
CA TYR A 174 4.42 -5.57 21.12
C TYR A 174 5.00 -5.22 22.49
N TRP A 175 5.03 -3.93 22.79
CA TRP A 175 5.57 -3.43 24.06
C TRP A 175 4.80 -3.98 25.27
N ASN A 176 5.52 -4.57 26.22
CA ASN A 176 4.96 -5.14 27.45
C ASN A 176 3.84 -6.19 27.24
N ARG A 177 3.89 -6.95 26.12
CA ARG A 177 2.88 -7.97 25.78
C ARG A 177 3.53 -9.33 25.48
N PRO A 178 4.20 -9.99 26.48
CA PRO A 178 4.95 -11.22 26.22
C PRO A 178 4.08 -12.37 25.69
N LYS A 179 2.83 -12.48 26.15
CA LYS A 179 1.88 -13.49 25.66
C LYS A 179 1.55 -13.27 24.18
N ALA A 180 1.16 -12.05 23.81
CA ALA A 180 0.87 -11.71 22.42
C ALA A 180 2.11 -11.92 21.51
N ASN A 181 3.29 -11.55 21.99
CA ASN A 181 4.54 -11.78 21.24
C ASN A 181 4.79 -13.27 20.99
N LYS A 182 4.58 -14.13 22.00
CA LYS A 182 4.72 -15.58 21.85
C LYS A 182 3.72 -16.17 20.85
N GLU A 183 2.52 -15.61 20.77
CA GLU A 183 1.46 -16.05 19.86
C GLU A 183 1.67 -15.55 18.43
N SER A 184 2.21 -14.32 18.29
CA SER A 184 2.35 -13.63 16.99
C SER A 184 3.66 -13.94 16.26
N PHE A 185 4.67 -14.50 16.92
CA PHE A 185 5.95 -14.83 16.30
C PHE A 185 6.29 -16.31 16.42
N VAL A 186 6.71 -16.92 15.30
CA VAL A 186 7.16 -18.31 15.23
C VAL A 186 8.46 -18.40 14.44
N ASN A 187 9.53 -18.85 15.07
CA ASN A 187 10.85 -19.01 14.43
C ASN A 187 11.34 -17.74 13.68
N GLY A 188 11.03 -16.56 14.25
CA GLY A 188 11.38 -15.26 13.67
C GLY A 188 10.50 -14.82 12.51
N TRP A 189 9.37 -15.50 12.27
CA TRP A 189 8.32 -15.06 11.34
C TRP A 189 7.17 -14.45 12.13
N PHE A 190 6.69 -13.31 11.69
CA PHE A 190 5.49 -12.65 12.19
C PHE A 190 4.26 -13.25 11.50
N LYS A 191 3.31 -13.68 12.28
CA LYS A 191 1.99 -14.17 11.87
C LYS A 191 1.08 -12.97 11.67
N THR A 192 0.70 -12.68 10.43
CA THR A 192 -0.05 -11.47 10.12
C THR A 192 -1.53 -11.56 10.46
N GLY A 193 -2.05 -12.79 10.55
CA GLY A 193 -3.48 -13.04 10.65
C GLY A 193 -4.25 -12.81 9.36
N ASP A 194 -3.59 -12.50 8.26
CA ASP A 194 -4.19 -12.40 6.95
C ASP A 194 -4.02 -13.71 6.18
N ILE A 195 -5.04 -14.09 5.41
CA ILE A 195 -5.05 -15.26 4.54
C ILE A 195 -4.81 -14.82 3.10
N GLY A 196 -3.98 -15.57 2.41
CA GLY A 196 -3.71 -15.32 1.01
C GLY A 196 -2.97 -16.48 0.35
N LYS A 197 -2.55 -16.26 -0.87
CA LYS A 197 -1.74 -17.19 -1.66
C LYS A 197 -0.58 -16.46 -2.31
N LYS A 198 0.44 -17.22 -2.66
CA LYS A 198 1.59 -16.75 -3.42
C LYS A 198 1.67 -17.56 -4.71
N ASP A 199 1.76 -16.90 -5.85
CA ASP A 199 1.95 -17.60 -7.12
C ASP A 199 3.41 -18.07 -7.32
N SER A 200 3.66 -18.76 -8.43
CA SER A 200 5.00 -19.25 -8.79
C SER A 200 5.99 -18.13 -9.13
N GLN A 201 5.53 -16.92 -9.42
CA GLN A 201 6.34 -15.74 -9.71
C GLN A 201 6.59 -14.88 -8.46
N GLY A 202 5.96 -15.24 -7.31
CA GLY A 202 6.13 -14.57 -6.04
C GLY A 202 5.16 -13.43 -5.76
N TYR A 203 4.11 -13.27 -6.58
CA TYR A 203 3.05 -12.30 -6.32
C TYR A 203 2.11 -12.81 -5.23
N ILE A 204 1.72 -11.90 -4.35
CA ILE A 204 0.85 -12.16 -3.20
C ILE A 204 -0.56 -11.70 -3.52
N PHE A 205 -1.53 -12.55 -3.26
CA PHE A 205 -2.97 -12.26 -3.38
C PHE A 205 -3.58 -12.40 -1.99
N ILE A 206 -4.20 -11.32 -1.53
CA ILE A 206 -4.88 -11.27 -0.23
C ILE A 206 -6.33 -11.71 -0.45
N GLU A 207 -6.81 -12.65 0.36
CA GLU A 207 -8.17 -13.19 0.20
C GLU A 207 -9.07 -12.83 1.38
N ASP A 208 -8.58 -12.93 2.64
CA ASP A 208 -9.38 -12.68 3.83
C ASP A 208 -8.48 -12.38 5.04
N ARG A 209 -9.10 -12.15 6.18
CA ARG A 209 -8.45 -11.99 7.47
C ARG A 209 -8.93 -13.05 8.45
N LEU A 210 -7.98 -13.71 9.14
CA LEU A 210 -8.29 -14.56 10.29
C LEU A 210 -8.89 -13.68 11.40
N LYS A 211 -10.08 -14.02 11.87
CA LYS A 211 -10.74 -13.29 12.97
C LYS A 211 -10.04 -13.53 14.30
#